data_6da57443f6b9b5d8ea77e2ff52eba7ad
#
_entry.id   6da57443f6b9b5d8ea77e2ff52eba7ad
#
_cell.length_a   1.000
_cell.length_b   1.000
_cell.length_c   1.000
_cell.angle_alpha   90.00
_cell.angle_beta   90.00
_cell.angle_gamma   90.00
#
_symmetry.space_group_name_H-M   'P 1'
#
loop_
_entity.id
_entity.type
_entity.pdbx_description
1 polymer ?
#
loop_
_entity_poly.entity_id
_entity_poly.type
_entity_poly.pdbx_seq_one_letter_code
_entity_poly.pdbx_strand_id
1 'polypeptide(L)'
;MQTSSAPASAPMTRRQTLEALSGLLLVLFVAMLSATVVSTALPQIIGALKGSQSQYTWVVTATLLVSTASTPIWGKLADLYDKKLLLEISIGIFTVASLLSGFAQNTEQLIAARAVQGLGMGALQILVQIVMASMISPRDRGRYYGYLGAVMAVATVGGPLLGGLIVDVSWLGWRWCFFIGVPFAVVAFGLLHKTLHLPRIRRDGVKVDYLGALLIAAGVSLLLIWVTFVDNSFPWISWQTAALAGSGVVLLALAVLVEAKVAEPIVPLNIVVRRNTALAILASLAVGMAMFGGAVFLGQYFQIGRGYSPTEAGLLTIPMMAGVLGSSTIIGRLTSKTARVKPYIVVSVLVLTAGFGTLSTIDHATPMWLVSLGMLLVGIGVGGSMQNLVLVVQNSVALKEIGAASGAVTFFRSLGGTIGVSVLGAVLANRVSANIAEGLAEMGIRGGDQKAGGDLDIAALPAPIREVVRAAYGDATGHIFLVSTGIAVVGIIAALALKPVVLRDALDLPSAPADGQGGGQGDAVPGAAGATAVTAAQGVGGPTAGNPAAAGGPAAGGSVGAGAAEPGPGGTPPGR
;
A
#
# COMPACT_ATOMS: atom_id res chain seq x y z
N MET A 1 45.81 8.54 12.25
CA MET A 1 44.68 9.21 11.56
C MET A 1 43.45 9.00 12.42
N GLN A 2 43.05 10.02 13.16
CA GLN A 2 41.86 10.00 14.00
C GLN A 2 40.65 10.08 13.07
N THR A 3 39.86 9.00 13.00
CA THR A 3 38.53 9.02 12.36
C THR A 3 37.61 9.87 13.23
N SER A 4 37.35 11.07 12.77
CA SER A 4 36.34 11.96 13.35
C SER A 4 34.97 11.24 13.26
N SER A 5 34.51 10.68 14.37
CA SER A 5 33.14 10.20 14.51
C SER A 5 32.21 11.43 14.44
N ALA A 6 31.50 11.59 13.32
CA ALA A 6 30.43 12.56 13.23
C ALA A 6 29.44 12.32 14.39
N PRO A 7 28.99 13.37 15.11
CA PRO A 7 28.07 13.20 16.22
C PRO A 7 26.79 12.54 15.73
N ALA A 8 26.36 11.48 16.44
CA ALA A 8 25.07 10.85 16.24
C ALA A 8 24.01 11.96 16.28
N SER A 9 23.27 12.13 15.17
CA SER A 9 22.23 13.15 15.10
C SER A 9 21.21 12.90 16.21
N ALA A 10 20.95 13.95 17.02
CA ALA A 10 19.97 13.89 18.10
C ALA A 10 18.61 13.38 17.56
N PRO A 11 17.85 12.59 18.32
CA PRO A 11 16.56 12.11 17.89
C PRO A 11 15.65 13.29 17.53
N MET A 12 14.92 13.16 16.41
CA MET A 12 14.02 14.20 15.91
C MET A 12 12.97 14.56 16.98
N THR A 13 12.73 15.84 17.16
CA THR A 13 11.65 16.31 18.04
C THR A 13 10.30 15.92 17.45
N ARG A 14 9.27 15.81 18.31
CA ARG A 14 7.89 15.49 17.87
C ARG A 14 7.40 16.44 16.77
N ARG A 15 7.76 17.72 16.84
CA ARG A 15 7.40 18.71 15.82
C ARG A 15 8.08 18.40 14.48
N GLN A 16 9.38 18.16 14.49
CA GLN A 16 10.13 17.79 13.27
C GLN A 16 9.59 16.48 12.65
N THR A 17 9.24 15.50 13.48
CA THR A 17 8.62 14.25 13.00
C THR A 17 7.29 14.52 12.31
N LEU A 18 6.44 15.40 12.86
CA LEU A 18 5.14 15.73 12.25
C LEU A 18 5.31 16.55 10.95
N GLU A 19 6.26 17.48 10.91
CA GLU A 19 6.59 18.26 9.72
C GLU A 19 7.13 17.37 8.60
N ALA A 20 8.06 16.46 8.89
CA ALA A 20 8.55 15.47 7.91
C ALA A 20 7.44 14.52 7.46
N LEU A 21 6.59 14.07 8.38
CA LEU A 21 5.45 13.20 8.06
C LEU A 21 4.47 13.90 7.11
N SER A 22 4.16 15.19 7.32
CA SER A 22 3.26 15.93 6.43
C SER A 22 3.82 16.00 5.00
N GLY A 23 5.14 16.18 4.85
CA GLY A 23 5.81 16.11 3.55
C GLY A 23 5.72 14.72 2.91
N LEU A 24 5.92 13.65 3.68
CA LEU A 24 5.79 12.27 3.20
C LEU A 24 4.35 11.95 2.75
N LEU A 25 3.35 12.38 3.52
CA LEU A 25 1.95 12.20 3.19
C LEU A 25 1.56 12.98 1.94
N LEU A 26 2.08 14.20 1.78
CA LEU A 26 1.83 15.03 0.60
C LEU A 26 2.42 14.39 -0.67
N VAL A 27 3.65 13.88 -0.61
CA VAL A 27 4.28 13.15 -1.73
C VAL A 27 3.47 11.93 -2.13
N LEU A 28 3.04 11.13 -1.15
CA LEU A 28 2.23 9.94 -1.41
C LEU A 28 0.87 10.32 -2.00
N PHE A 29 0.24 11.38 -1.48
CA PHE A 29 -1.01 11.92 -2.00
C PHE A 29 -0.88 12.30 -3.48
N VAL A 30 0.14 13.06 -3.83
CA VAL A 30 0.38 13.52 -5.20
C VAL A 30 0.62 12.33 -6.14
N ALA A 31 1.41 11.35 -5.72
CA ALA A 31 1.69 10.16 -6.51
C ALA A 31 0.41 9.34 -6.79
N MET A 32 -0.43 9.13 -5.76
CA MET A 32 -1.69 8.39 -5.88
C MET A 32 -2.73 9.18 -6.68
N LEU A 33 -2.86 10.48 -6.40
CA LEU A 33 -3.78 11.37 -7.10
C LEU A 33 -3.47 11.41 -8.61
N SER A 34 -2.19 11.55 -8.98
CA SER A 34 -1.76 11.56 -10.39
C SER A 34 -2.15 10.28 -11.11
N ALA A 35 -2.06 9.11 -10.46
CA ALA A 35 -2.48 7.85 -11.05
C ALA A 35 -3.98 7.82 -11.35
N THR A 36 -4.81 8.26 -10.41
CA THR A 36 -6.28 8.18 -10.49
C THR A 36 -6.87 9.28 -11.39
N VAL A 37 -6.32 10.49 -11.36
CA VAL A 37 -6.69 11.61 -12.27
C VAL A 37 -6.47 11.21 -13.73
N VAL A 38 -5.28 10.66 -14.05
CA VAL A 38 -4.94 10.25 -15.42
C VAL A 38 -5.82 9.11 -15.89
N SER A 39 -6.11 8.12 -15.04
CA SER A 39 -6.97 6.99 -15.42
C SER A 39 -8.37 7.46 -15.84
N THR A 40 -8.92 8.48 -15.21
CA THR A 40 -10.23 9.03 -15.54
C THR A 40 -10.21 9.83 -16.84
N ALA A 41 -9.15 10.60 -17.06
CA ALA A 41 -9.00 11.44 -18.27
C ALA A 41 -8.50 10.66 -19.49
N LEU A 42 -8.09 9.41 -19.31
CA LEU A 42 -7.36 8.63 -20.34
C LEU A 42 -8.10 8.48 -21.68
N PRO A 43 -9.43 8.24 -21.75
CA PRO A 43 -10.14 8.18 -23.02
C PRO A 43 -9.97 9.45 -23.85
N GLN A 44 -10.08 10.63 -23.22
CA GLN A 44 -9.92 11.93 -23.87
C GLN A 44 -8.45 12.19 -24.25
N ILE A 45 -7.49 11.78 -23.41
CA ILE A 45 -6.06 11.88 -23.70
C ILE A 45 -5.73 11.11 -24.97
N ILE A 46 -6.16 9.86 -25.04
CA ILE A 46 -5.89 8.99 -26.20
C ILE A 46 -6.59 9.48 -27.45
N GLY A 47 -7.85 9.94 -27.33
CA GLY A 47 -8.58 10.57 -28.43
C GLY A 47 -7.85 11.81 -28.97
N ALA A 48 -7.38 12.70 -28.09
CA ALA A 48 -6.65 13.91 -28.46
C ALA A 48 -5.29 13.60 -29.15
N LEU A 49 -4.61 12.53 -28.73
CA LEU A 49 -3.35 12.07 -29.34
C LEU A 49 -3.55 11.13 -30.52
N LYS A 50 -4.79 10.86 -30.94
CA LYS A 50 -5.15 9.93 -32.03
C LYS A 50 -4.56 8.53 -31.83
N GLY A 51 -4.52 8.07 -30.57
CA GLY A 51 -3.96 6.78 -30.20
C GLY A 51 -4.94 5.63 -30.40
N SER A 52 -4.41 4.41 -30.48
CA SER A 52 -5.17 3.17 -30.59
C SER A 52 -5.59 2.62 -29.21
N GLN A 53 -6.54 1.67 -29.19
CA GLN A 53 -6.94 0.94 -27.99
C GLN A 53 -5.76 0.20 -27.33
N SER A 54 -4.86 -0.36 -28.11
CA SER A 54 -3.63 -0.98 -27.59
C SER A 54 -2.75 0.05 -26.87
N GLN A 55 -2.58 1.24 -27.45
CA GLN A 55 -1.81 2.32 -26.83
C GLN A 55 -2.47 2.87 -25.56
N TYR A 56 -3.82 2.90 -25.49
CA TYR A 56 -4.57 3.18 -24.26
C TYR A 56 -4.13 2.25 -23.12
N THR A 57 -4.13 0.96 -23.39
CA THR A 57 -3.71 -0.05 -22.41
C THR A 57 -2.24 0.15 -22.02
N TRP A 58 -1.34 0.43 -22.97
CA TRP A 58 0.07 0.65 -22.71
C TRP A 58 0.36 1.86 -21.82
N VAL A 59 -0.40 2.96 -21.93
CA VAL A 59 -0.21 4.15 -21.06
C VAL A 59 -0.39 3.80 -19.58
N VAL A 60 -1.36 2.96 -19.25
CA VAL A 60 -1.58 2.49 -17.87
C VAL A 60 -0.56 1.44 -17.48
N THR A 61 -0.41 0.42 -18.34
CA THR A 61 0.44 -0.76 -18.06
C THR A 61 1.91 -0.36 -17.88
N ALA A 62 2.45 0.55 -18.70
CA ALA A 62 3.83 0.98 -18.59
C ALA A 62 4.14 1.58 -17.19
N THR A 63 3.24 2.39 -16.66
CA THR A 63 3.42 2.97 -15.32
C THR A 63 3.37 1.91 -14.22
N LEU A 64 2.37 1.04 -14.25
CA LEU A 64 2.20 -0.01 -13.24
C LEU A 64 3.33 -1.03 -13.29
N LEU A 65 3.75 -1.42 -14.49
CA LEU A 65 4.81 -2.37 -14.74
C LEU A 65 6.13 -1.85 -14.15
N VAL A 66 6.56 -0.65 -14.55
CA VAL A 66 7.83 -0.08 -14.09
C VAL A 66 7.77 0.21 -12.58
N SER A 67 6.63 0.70 -12.06
CA SER A 67 6.45 0.92 -10.63
C SER A 67 6.60 -0.38 -9.83
N THR A 68 5.94 -1.45 -10.26
CA THR A 68 5.98 -2.75 -9.58
C THR A 68 7.36 -3.39 -9.67
N ALA A 69 7.94 -3.44 -10.86
CA ALA A 69 9.25 -4.07 -11.10
C ALA A 69 10.39 -3.34 -10.37
N SER A 70 10.31 -2.01 -10.22
CA SER A 70 11.34 -1.23 -9.54
C SER A 70 11.22 -1.22 -8.01
N THR A 71 10.06 -1.57 -7.45
CA THR A 71 9.82 -1.51 -5.99
C THR A 71 10.85 -2.27 -5.14
N PRO A 72 11.24 -3.53 -5.44
CA PRO A 72 12.26 -4.23 -4.67
C PRO A 72 13.62 -3.55 -4.77
N ILE A 73 13.96 -3.00 -5.93
CA ILE A 73 15.22 -2.30 -6.18
C ILE A 73 15.31 -1.05 -5.28
N TRP A 74 14.26 -0.23 -5.24
CA TRP A 74 14.21 0.95 -4.37
C TRP A 74 14.26 0.58 -2.88
N GLY A 75 13.62 -0.53 -2.50
CA GLY A 75 13.71 -1.08 -1.15
C GLY A 75 15.15 -1.39 -0.74
N LYS A 76 15.90 -2.11 -1.61
CA LYS A 76 17.31 -2.42 -1.36
C LYS A 76 18.20 -1.17 -1.39
N LEU A 77 17.99 -0.27 -2.33
CA LEU A 77 18.74 0.99 -2.39
C LEU A 77 18.58 1.79 -1.08
N ALA A 78 17.38 1.79 -0.49
CA ALA A 78 17.13 2.46 0.79
C ALA A 78 17.86 1.83 1.99
N ASP A 79 18.28 0.58 1.89
CA ASP A 79 19.10 -0.08 2.92
C ASP A 79 20.61 0.22 2.74
N LEU A 80 21.03 0.62 1.53
CA LEU A 80 22.42 0.85 1.17
C LEU A 80 22.82 2.33 1.14
N TYR A 81 21.88 3.20 0.76
CA TYR A 81 22.13 4.63 0.53
C TYR A 81 21.29 5.52 1.44
N ASP A 82 21.60 6.82 1.43
CA ASP A 82 20.85 7.83 2.17
C ASP A 82 19.39 7.89 1.70
N LYS A 83 18.49 7.56 2.62
CA LYS A 83 17.04 7.50 2.36
C LYS A 83 16.47 8.86 1.96
N LYS A 84 17.00 9.96 2.52
CA LYS A 84 16.58 11.33 2.16
C LYS A 84 16.93 11.62 0.71
N LEU A 85 18.17 11.34 0.30
CA LEU A 85 18.62 11.54 -1.08
C LEU A 85 17.79 10.72 -2.08
N LEU A 86 17.54 9.45 -1.76
CA LEU A 86 16.72 8.59 -2.61
C LEU A 86 15.28 9.10 -2.75
N LEU A 87 14.70 9.60 -1.67
CA LEU A 87 13.35 10.18 -1.69
C LEU A 87 13.33 11.46 -2.54
N GLU A 88 14.31 12.34 -2.40
CA GLU A 88 14.46 13.57 -3.19
C GLU A 88 14.62 13.27 -4.69
N ILE A 89 15.47 12.28 -5.04
CA ILE A 89 15.64 11.80 -6.42
C ILE A 89 14.32 11.27 -6.97
N SER A 90 13.58 10.50 -6.17
CA SER A 90 12.31 9.91 -6.58
C SER A 90 11.23 10.97 -6.85
N ILE A 91 11.16 12.01 -6.02
CA ILE A 91 10.28 13.17 -6.25
C ILE A 91 10.69 13.89 -7.54
N GLY A 92 11.99 14.07 -7.76
CA GLY A 92 12.53 14.67 -8.98
C GLY A 92 12.15 13.88 -10.23
N ILE A 93 12.37 12.55 -10.24
CA ILE A 93 12.00 11.66 -11.34
C ILE A 93 10.48 11.76 -11.62
N PHE A 94 9.66 11.65 -10.57
CA PHE A 94 8.21 11.74 -10.70
C PHE A 94 7.77 13.09 -11.28
N THR A 95 8.33 14.19 -10.79
CA THR A 95 7.97 15.55 -11.21
C THR A 95 8.37 15.81 -12.66
N VAL A 96 9.61 15.47 -13.05
CA VAL A 96 10.10 15.62 -14.43
C VAL A 96 9.28 14.74 -15.38
N ALA A 97 9.01 13.50 -15.01
CA ALA A 97 8.19 12.60 -15.83
C ALA A 97 6.75 13.08 -15.97
N SER A 98 6.17 13.71 -14.93
CA SER A 98 4.85 14.35 -14.99
C SER A 98 4.85 15.51 -15.99
N LEU A 99 5.87 16.37 -15.96
CA LEU A 99 6.03 17.44 -16.94
C LEU A 99 6.16 16.89 -18.36
N LEU A 100 7.02 15.90 -18.57
CA LEU A 100 7.20 15.25 -19.88
C LEU A 100 5.89 14.63 -20.38
N SER A 101 5.10 13.99 -19.52
CA SER A 101 3.78 13.45 -19.86
C SER A 101 2.82 14.54 -20.33
N GLY A 102 2.81 15.70 -19.64
CA GLY A 102 1.97 16.84 -20.01
C GLY A 102 2.38 17.50 -21.33
N PHE A 103 3.66 17.43 -21.71
CA PHE A 103 4.18 17.96 -22.98
C PHE A 103 4.18 16.94 -24.13
N ALA A 104 3.71 15.71 -23.92
CA ALA A 104 3.67 14.69 -24.95
C ALA A 104 2.87 15.13 -26.17
N GLN A 105 3.43 14.90 -27.37
CA GLN A 105 2.85 15.25 -28.67
C GLN A 105 2.19 14.03 -29.34
N ASN A 106 2.57 12.82 -28.95
CA ASN A 106 2.01 11.57 -29.42
C ASN A 106 1.94 10.54 -28.30
N THR A 107 1.23 9.46 -28.53
CA THR A 107 0.98 8.42 -27.53
C THR A 107 2.27 7.68 -27.14
N GLU A 108 3.23 7.53 -28.02
CA GLU A 108 4.51 6.84 -27.74
C GLU A 108 5.35 7.63 -26.74
N GLN A 109 5.46 8.95 -26.93
CA GLN A 109 6.11 9.84 -25.96
C GLN A 109 5.42 9.79 -24.62
N LEU A 110 4.08 9.76 -24.61
CA LEU A 110 3.30 9.63 -23.39
C LEU A 110 3.60 8.30 -22.68
N ILE A 111 3.62 7.16 -23.38
CA ILE A 111 3.95 5.85 -22.83
C ILE A 111 5.36 5.85 -22.22
N ALA A 112 6.34 6.40 -22.94
CA ALA A 112 7.71 6.50 -22.44
C ALA A 112 7.81 7.37 -21.17
N ALA A 113 7.17 8.54 -21.15
CA ALA A 113 7.13 9.42 -20.00
C ALA A 113 6.40 8.76 -18.82
N ARG A 114 5.33 8.01 -19.06
CA ARG A 114 4.59 7.23 -18.05
C ARG A 114 5.42 6.09 -17.47
N ALA A 115 6.27 5.44 -18.27
CA ALA A 115 7.22 4.45 -17.76
C ALA A 115 8.21 5.09 -16.77
N VAL A 116 8.79 6.25 -17.12
CA VAL A 116 9.67 7.01 -16.21
C VAL A 116 8.92 7.48 -14.97
N GLN A 117 7.68 7.93 -15.11
CA GLN A 117 6.82 8.32 -13.97
C GLN A 117 6.57 7.13 -13.05
N GLY A 118 6.37 5.92 -13.61
CA GLY A 118 6.24 4.67 -12.86
C GLY A 118 7.45 4.38 -11.97
N LEU A 119 8.66 4.65 -12.45
CA LEU A 119 9.89 4.51 -11.66
C LEU A 119 9.87 5.40 -10.42
N GLY A 120 9.47 6.67 -10.57
CA GLY A 120 9.30 7.59 -9.45
C GLY A 120 8.17 7.16 -8.51
N MET A 121 7.01 6.74 -9.04
CA MET A 121 5.88 6.27 -8.25
C MET A 121 6.21 5.06 -7.38
N GLY A 122 6.84 4.04 -7.97
CA GLY A 122 7.26 2.83 -7.24
C GLY A 122 8.22 3.16 -6.11
N ALA A 123 9.17 4.07 -6.36
CA ALA A 123 10.07 4.58 -5.35
C ALA A 123 9.33 5.31 -4.22
N LEU A 124 8.44 6.24 -4.54
CA LEU A 124 7.71 7.03 -3.54
C LEU A 124 6.84 6.17 -2.64
N GLN A 125 6.15 5.17 -3.20
CA GLN A 125 5.32 4.24 -2.43
C GLN A 125 6.10 3.51 -1.34
N ILE A 126 7.30 3.03 -1.68
CA ILE A 126 8.09 2.23 -0.74
C ILE A 126 8.96 3.11 0.17
N LEU A 127 9.57 4.18 -0.36
CA LEU A 127 10.46 5.06 0.41
C LEU A 127 9.70 5.81 1.50
N VAL A 128 8.46 6.25 1.26
CA VAL A 128 7.62 6.85 2.30
C VAL A 128 7.44 5.89 3.48
N GLN A 129 7.19 4.61 3.23
CA GLN A 129 7.04 3.62 4.29
C GLN A 129 8.36 3.34 5.02
N ILE A 130 9.49 3.26 4.29
CA ILE A 130 10.82 3.01 4.85
C ILE A 130 11.29 4.21 5.68
N VAL A 131 11.13 5.42 5.17
CA VAL A 131 11.51 6.66 5.87
C VAL A 131 10.69 6.79 7.16
N MET A 132 9.38 6.56 7.09
CA MET A 132 8.51 6.57 8.27
C MET A 132 8.94 5.50 9.28
N ALA A 133 9.30 4.30 8.81
CA ALA A 133 9.81 3.23 9.66
C ALA A 133 11.18 3.55 10.29
N SER A 134 11.96 4.43 9.69
CA SER A 134 13.25 4.89 10.24
C SER A 134 13.11 6.02 11.26
N MET A 135 11.97 6.72 11.28
CA MET A 135 11.70 7.85 12.17
C MET A 135 10.85 7.47 13.38
N ILE A 136 10.00 6.47 13.26
CA ILE A 136 8.93 6.17 14.20
C ILE A 136 9.12 4.75 14.75
N SER A 137 8.97 4.61 16.08
CA SER A 137 9.05 3.31 16.73
C SER A 137 8.01 2.31 16.16
N PRO A 138 8.31 1.00 16.10
CA PRO A 138 7.36 0.01 15.56
C PRO A 138 5.98 0.08 16.21
N ARG A 139 5.90 0.37 17.50
CA ARG A 139 4.64 0.51 18.24
C ARG A 139 3.82 1.71 17.77
N ASP A 140 4.47 2.85 17.54
CA ASP A 140 3.78 4.07 17.15
C ASP A 140 3.42 4.11 15.65
N ARG A 141 4.11 3.32 14.80
CA ARG A 141 3.86 3.26 13.35
C ARG A 141 2.41 2.97 13.01
N GLY A 142 1.73 2.11 13.79
CA GLY A 142 0.33 1.78 13.57
C GLY A 142 -0.57 3.02 13.48
N ARG A 143 -0.37 4.00 14.36
CA ARG A 143 -1.12 5.25 14.35
C ARG A 143 -0.85 6.08 13.09
N TYR A 144 0.40 6.16 12.66
CA TYR A 144 0.79 6.97 11.50
C TYR A 144 0.44 6.27 10.18
N TYR A 145 0.41 4.95 10.16
CA TYR A 145 -0.10 4.18 9.02
C TYR A 145 -1.58 4.41 8.74
N GLY A 146 -2.36 4.77 9.77
CA GLY A 146 -3.73 5.25 9.58
C GLY A 146 -3.81 6.49 8.68
N TYR A 147 -2.87 7.43 8.81
CA TYR A 147 -2.83 8.60 7.93
C TYR A 147 -2.45 8.25 6.48
N LEU A 148 -1.59 7.24 6.26
CA LEU A 148 -1.31 6.74 4.90
C LEU A 148 -2.58 6.18 4.25
N GLY A 149 -3.37 5.40 4.98
CA GLY A 149 -4.65 4.90 4.50
C GLY A 149 -5.64 6.02 4.18
N ALA A 150 -5.67 7.07 5.02
CA ALA A 150 -6.49 8.25 4.80
C ALA A 150 -6.11 8.98 3.49
N VAL A 151 -4.83 9.20 3.28
CA VAL A 151 -4.30 9.83 2.06
C VAL A 151 -4.65 9.02 0.81
N MET A 152 -4.48 7.70 0.88
CA MET A 152 -4.84 6.82 -0.24
C MET A 152 -6.34 6.89 -0.56
N ALA A 153 -7.20 6.87 0.47
CA ALA A 153 -8.64 6.97 0.29
C ALA A 153 -9.04 8.31 -0.37
N VAL A 154 -8.52 9.43 0.13
CA VAL A 154 -8.80 10.76 -0.42
C VAL A 154 -8.28 10.89 -1.85
N ALA A 155 -7.10 10.38 -2.17
CA ALA A 155 -6.54 10.42 -3.52
C ALA A 155 -7.37 9.57 -4.51
N THR A 156 -7.87 8.42 -4.07
CA THR A 156 -8.66 7.52 -4.93
C THR A 156 -10.02 8.11 -5.28
N VAL A 157 -10.71 8.77 -4.33
CA VAL A 157 -11.99 9.45 -4.59
C VAL A 157 -11.79 10.80 -5.29
N GLY A 158 -10.79 11.56 -4.84
CA GLY A 158 -10.50 12.89 -5.39
C GLY A 158 -9.99 12.85 -6.84
N GLY A 159 -9.34 11.74 -7.23
CA GLY A 159 -8.79 11.59 -8.57
C GLY A 159 -9.84 11.67 -9.68
N PRO A 160 -10.86 10.81 -9.70
CA PRO A 160 -11.93 10.88 -10.69
C PRO A 160 -12.65 12.22 -10.71
N LEU A 161 -12.90 12.84 -9.55
CA LEU A 161 -13.54 14.15 -9.48
C LEU A 161 -12.68 15.25 -10.10
N LEU A 162 -11.39 15.30 -9.75
CA LEU A 162 -10.46 16.28 -10.32
C LEU A 162 -10.16 15.99 -11.79
N GLY A 163 -10.02 14.73 -12.18
CA GLY A 163 -9.78 14.32 -13.56
C GLY A 163 -10.94 14.72 -14.47
N GLY A 164 -12.17 14.43 -14.05
CA GLY A 164 -13.38 14.86 -14.75
C GLY A 164 -13.47 16.38 -14.86
N LEU A 165 -13.31 17.09 -13.73
CA LEU A 165 -13.36 18.56 -13.71
C LEU A 165 -12.30 19.19 -14.65
N ILE A 166 -11.06 18.70 -14.64
CA ILE A 166 -9.98 19.22 -15.49
C ILE A 166 -10.33 19.07 -16.97
N VAL A 167 -10.93 17.95 -17.31
CA VAL A 167 -11.21 17.60 -18.69
C VAL A 167 -12.48 18.29 -19.21
N ASP A 168 -13.47 18.49 -18.35
CA ASP A 168 -14.72 19.17 -18.68
C ASP A 168 -14.54 20.69 -18.84
N VAL A 169 -13.49 21.26 -18.21
CA VAL A 169 -13.19 22.69 -18.32
C VAL A 169 -12.39 22.98 -19.60
N SER A 170 -13.03 23.58 -20.58
CA SER A 170 -12.54 23.75 -21.95
C SER A 170 -11.18 24.46 -22.08
N TRP A 171 -10.81 25.36 -21.15
CA TRP A 171 -9.53 26.10 -21.19
C TRP A 171 -8.38 25.38 -20.50
N LEU A 172 -8.64 24.37 -19.63
CA LEU A 172 -7.60 23.61 -18.95
C LEU A 172 -7.03 22.50 -19.87
N GLY A 173 -7.91 21.67 -20.40
CA GLY A 173 -7.55 20.53 -21.23
C GLY A 173 -6.82 19.41 -20.47
N TRP A 174 -6.71 18.25 -21.09
CA TRP A 174 -6.18 17.01 -20.49
C TRP A 174 -4.72 17.11 -19.97
N ARG A 175 -3.91 18.02 -20.51
CA ARG A 175 -2.51 18.18 -20.10
C ARG A 175 -2.37 18.58 -18.63
N TRP A 176 -3.35 19.29 -18.09
CA TRP A 176 -3.38 19.69 -16.69
C TRP A 176 -3.55 18.51 -15.72
N CYS A 177 -4.02 17.35 -16.19
CA CYS A 177 -4.03 16.11 -15.38
C CYS A 177 -2.63 15.71 -14.92
N PHE A 178 -1.59 16.08 -15.68
CA PHE A 178 -0.20 15.84 -15.35
C PHE A 178 0.44 17.01 -14.59
N PHE A 179 0.05 18.25 -14.91
CA PHE A 179 0.67 19.43 -14.32
C PHE A 179 0.16 19.74 -12.92
N ILE A 180 -1.08 19.37 -12.58
CA ILE A 180 -1.70 19.71 -11.29
C ILE A 180 -0.91 19.17 -10.09
N GLY A 181 -0.25 18.02 -10.23
CA GLY A 181 0.56 17.41 -9.19
C GLY A 181 1.92 18.09 -8.98
N VAL A 182 2.45 18.78 -10.00
CA VAL A 182 3.81 19.33 -9.99
C VAL A 182 4.02 20.38 -8.88
N PRO A 183 3.16 21.39 -8.69
CA PRO A 183 3.33 22.37 -7.61
C PRO A 183 3.38 21.71 -6.22
N PHE A 184 2.50 20.73 -6.00
CA PHE A 184 2.47 20.00 -4.72
C PHE A 184 3.71 19.13 -4.52
N ALA A 185 4.24 18.51 -5.58
CA ALA A 185 5.49 17.75 -5.52
C ALA A 185 6.68 18.66 -5.20
N VAL A 186 6.75 19.87 -5.78
CA VAL A 186 7.78 20.86 -5.48
C VAL A 186 7.69 21.35 -4.03
N VAL A 187 6.47 21.63 -3.54
CA VAL A 187 6.25 22.00 -2.13
C VAL A 187 6.69 20.87 -1.20
N ALA A 188 6.31 19.64 -1.51
CA ALA A 188 6.68 18.46 -0.73
C ALA A 188 8.20 18.25 -0.72
N PHE A 189 8.87 18.43 -1.87
CA PHE A 189 10.33 18.39 -1.97
C PHE A 189 10.98 19.42 -1.06
N GLY A 190 10.58 20.70 -1.14
CA GLY A 190 11.10 21.76 -0.31
C GLY A 190 10.88 21.52 1.19
N LEU A 191 9.70 21.03 1.56
CA LEU A 191 9.37 20.69 2.93
C LEU A 191 10.25 19.55 3.44
N LEU A 192 10.37 18.45 2.70
CA LEU A 192 11.19 17.29 3.08
C LEU A 192 12.68 17.64 3.09
N HIS A 193 13.16 18.45 2.14
CA HIS A 193 14.55 18.91 2.13
C HIS A 193 14.91 19.63 3.43
N LYS A 194 14.01 20.48 3.96
CA LYS A 194 14.24 21.26 5.18
C LYS A 194 13.99 20.46 6.47
N THR A 195 12.98 19.60 6.50
CA THR A 195 12.50 19.00 7.75
C THR A 195 13.00 17.58 7.99
N LEU A 196 13.35 16.84 6.92
CA LEU A 196 13.77 15.45 7.05
C LEU A 196 15.26 15.36 7.43
N HIS A 197 15.52 15.03 8.70
CA HIS A 197 16.86 14.82 9.23
C HIS A 197 16.99 13.35 9.66
N LEU A 198 17.54 12.52 8.78
CA LEU A 198 17.83 11.12 9.08
C LEU A 198 19.34 10.93 9.25
N PRO A 199 19.76 9.97 10.10
CA PRO A 199 21.16 9.56 10.15
C PRO A 199 21.61 9.10 8.75
N ARG A 200 22.71 9.66 8.26
CA ARG A 200 23.28 9.24 6.98
C ARG A 200 23.87 7.85 7.14
N ILE A 201 23.19 6.87 6.61
CA ILE A 201 23.67 5.50 6.55
C ILE A 201 24.23 5.32 5.13
N ARG A 202 25.54 5.31 5.02
CA ARG A 202 26.24 4.92 3.80
C ARG A 202 27.11 3.71 4.15
N ARG A 203 26.89 2.61 3.47
CA ARG A 203 27.74 1.43 3.59
C ARG A 203 28.78 1.47 2.49
N ASP A 204 30.01 1.88 2.85
CA ASP A 204 31.11 1.88 1.90
C ASP A 204 31.54 0.44 1.60
N GLY A 205 31.84 0.16 0.31
CA GLY A 205 32.33 -1.16 -0.14
C GLY A 205 31.26 -2.20 -0.49
N VAL A 206 29.97 -1.87 -0.38
CA VAL A 206 28.89 -2.78 -0.77
C VAL A 206 28.62 -2.68 -2.27
N LYS A 207 28.64 -3.84 -2.95
CA LYS A 207 28.27 -3.93 -4.37
C LYS A 207 26.79 -4.21 -4.50
N VAL A 208 26.09 -3.37 -5.26
CA VAL A 208 24.69 -3.60 -5.63
C VAL A 208 24.62 -4.77 -6.61
N ASP A 209 23.68 -5.69 -6.41
CA ASP A 209 23.42 -6.78 -7.34
C ASP A 209 22.62 -6.27 -8.56
N TYR A 210 23.35 -5.71 -9.53
CA TYR A 210 22.73 -5.23 -10.79
C TYR A 210 22.14 -6.37 -11.62
N LEU A 211 22.74 -7.58 -11.57
CA LEU A 211 22.27 -8.74 -12.32
C LEU A 211 20.96 -9.25 -11.73
N GLY A 212 20.87 -9.44 -10.41
CA GLY A 212 19.62 -9.81 -9.74
C GLY A 212 18.53 -8.76 -9.97
N ALA A 213 18.86 -7.46 -9.88
CA ALA A 213 17.94 -6.38 -10.20
C ALA A 213 17.36 -6.47 -11.63
N LEU A 214 18.23 -6.71 -12.62
CA LEU A 214 17.83 -6.85 -14.03
C LEU A 214 16.95 -8.09 -14.23
N LEU A 215 17.33 -9.23 -13.68
CA LEU A 215 16.59 -10.48 -13.80
C LEU A 215 15.20 -10.39 -13.16
N ILE A 216 15.09 -9.79 -11.97
CA ILE A 216 13.82 -9.56 -11.30
C ILE A 216 12.96 -8.59 -12.12
N ALA A 217 13.51 -7.45 -12.52
CA ALA A 217 12.76 -6.45 -13.29
C ALA A 217 12.28 -7.02 -14.63
N ALA A 218 13.14 -7.71 -15.38
CA ALA A 218 12.78 -8.31 -16.66
C ALA A 218 11.77 -9.46 -16.49
N GLY A 219 12.00 -10.38 -15.56
CA GLY A 219 11.11 -11.51 -15.30
C GLY A 219 9.72 -11.07 -14.87
N VAL A 220 9.65 -10.12 -13.93
CA VAL A 220 8.38 -9.52 -13.49
C VAL A 220 7.69 -8.78 -14.63
N SER A 221 8.44 -8.00 -15.42
CA SER A 221 7.88 -7.26 -16.56
C SER A 221 7.26 -8.19 -17.59
N LEU A 222 7.92 -9.30 -17.92
CA LEU A 222 7.39 -10.28 -18.87
C LEU A 222 6.13 -10.96 -18.35
N LEU A 223 6.08 -11.31 -17.05
CA LEU A 223 4.87 -11.86 -16.43
C LEU A 223 3.72 -10.84 -16.39
N LEU A 224 4.02 -9.58 -16.07
CA LEU A 224 2.99 -8.53 -16.05
C LEU A 224 2.47 -8.21 -17.46
N ILE A 225 3.33 -8.20 -18.47
CA ILE A 225 2.93 -8.05 -19.88
C ILE A 225 2.05 -9.25 -20.28
N TRP A 226 2.50 -10.47 -20.00
CA TRP A 226 1.72 -11.67 -20.30
C TRP A 226 0.32 -11.60 -19.67
N VAL A 227 0.25 -11.34 -18.36
CA VAL A 227 -1.02 -11.28 -17.62
C VAL A 227 -1.94 -10.16 -18.12
N THR A 228 -1.39 -9.03 -18.60
CA THR A 228 -2.18 -7.91 -19.10
C THR A 228 -2.77 -8.16 -20.49
N PHE A 229 -2.04 -8.90 -21.35
CA PHE A 229 -2.40 -9.05 -22.76
C PHE A 229 -2.97 -10.43 -23.11
N VAL A 230 -2.81 -11.44 -22.24
CA VAL A 230 -3.43 -12.75 -22.42
C VAL A 230 -4.96 -12.60 -22.46
N ASP A 231 -5.61 -13.34 -23.34
CA ASP A 231 -7.04 -13.33 -23.65
C ASP A 231 -7.54 -12.08 -24.40
N ASN A 232 -6.82 -10.97 -24.35
CA ASN A 232 -7.13 -9.76 -25.13
C ASN A 232 -6.41 -9.74 -26.49
N SER A 233 -5.12 -10.10 -26.52
CA SER A 233 -4.28 -10.02 -27.73
C SER A 233 -3.86 -11.39 -28.27
N PHE A 234 -3.84 -12.41 -27.42
CA PHE A 234 -3.51 -13.80 -27.75
C PHE A 234 -4.13 -14.76 -26.73
N PRO A 235 -4.49 -16.01 -27.14
CA PRO A 235 -5.14 -16.96 -26.25
C PRO A 235 -4.21 -17.52 -25.17
N TRP A 236 -4.81 -18.05 -24.09
CA TRP A 236 -4.08 -18.66 -22.97
C TRP A 236 -3.12 -19.77 -23.42
N ILE A 237 -3.55 -20.60 -24.37
CA ILE A 237 -2.73 -21.65 -24.96
C ILE A 237 -2.19 -21.15 -26.31
N SER A 238 -1.03 -20.50 -26.28
CA SER A 238 -0.38 -19.93 -27.47
C SER A 238 1.15 -19.89 -27.29
N TRP A 239 1.87 -19.75 -28.41
CA TRP A 239 3.31 -19.59 -28.36
C TRP A 239 3.74 -18.31 -27.64
N GLN A 240 2.94 -17.23 -27.74
CA GLN A 240 3.17 -15.97 -27.04
C GLN A 240 3.10 -16.16 -25.52
N THR A 241 2.11 -16.93 -25.04
CA THR A 241 2.03 -17.32 -23.62
C THR A 241 3.26 -18.11 -23.19
N ALA A 242 3.66 -19.12 -23.97
CA ALA A 242 4.86 -19.91 -23.67
C ALA A 242 6.12 -19.03 -23.66
N ALA A 243 6.25 -18.09 -24.60
CA ALA A 243 7.38 -17.18 -24.68
C ALA A 243 7.40 -16.19 -23.51
N LEU A 244 6.30 -15.48 -23.23
CA LEU A 244 6.26 -14.43 -22.20
C LEU A 244 6.25 -15.04 -20.78
N ALA A 245 5.33 -15.93 -20.49
CA ALA A 245 5.24 -16.54 -19.17
C ALA A 245 6.42 -17.48 -18.90
N GLY A 246 6.81 -18.30 -19.89
CA GLY A 246 7.95 -19.22 -19.77
C GLY A 246 9.26 -18.49 -19.53
N SER A 247 9.59 -17.48 -20.36
CA SER A 247 10.80 -16.68 -20.14
C SER A 247 10.75 -15.87 -18.85
N GLY A 248 9.59 -15.33 -18.47
CA GLY A 248 9.41 -14.64 -17.19
C GLY A 248 9.71 -15.54 -15.99
N VAL A 249 9.19 -16.76 -16.00
CA VAL A 249 9.46 -17.77 -14.95
C VAL A 249 10.93 -18.17 -14.94
N VAL A 250 11.54 -18.41 -16.10
CA VAL A 250 12.97 -18.75 -16.22
C VAL A 250 13.85 -17.65 -15.65
N LEU A 251 13.58 -16.37 -16.02
CA LEU A 251 14.34 -15.24 -15.50
C LEU A 251 14.20 -15.09 -13.97
N LEU A 252 13.00 -15.29 -13.42
CA LEU A 252 12.81 -15.26 -11.96
C LEU A 252 13.49 -16.46 -11.27
N ALA A 253 13.50 -17.64 -11.87
CA ALA A 253 14.25 -18.78 -11.35
C ALA A 253 15.76 -18.49 -11.35
N LEU A 254 16.28 -17.90 -12.43
CA LEU A 254 17.67 -17.43 -12.49
C LEU A 254 17.95 -16.34 -11.45
N ALA A 255 17.03 -15.40 -11.25
CA ALA A 255 17.14 -14.38 -10.20
C ALA A 255 17.28 -15.03 -8.82
N VAL A 256 16.45 -16.03 -8.47
CA VAL A 256 16.56 -16.76 -7.21
C VAL A 256 17.91 -17.45 -7.06
N LEU A 257 18.45 -18.04 -8.13
CA LEU A 257 19.78 -18.68 -8.12
C LEU A 257 20.93 -17.68 -7.93
N VAL A 258 20.83 -16.50 -8.54
CA VAL A 258 21.80 -15.41 -8.36
C VAL A 258 21.71 -14.84 -6.95
N GLU A 259 20.50 -14.48 -6.51
CA GLU A 259 20.23 -13.94 -5.16
C GLU A 259 20.69 -14.86 -4.03
N ALA A 260 20.64 -16.18 -4.23
CA ALA A 260 21.12 -17.18 -3.28
C ALA A 260 22.66 -17.17 -3.12
N LYS A 261 23.41 -16.63 -4.09
CA LYS A 261 24.88 -16.64 -4.13
C LYS A 261 25.52 -15.28 -3.84
N VAL A 262 24.77 -14.20 -3.95
CA VAL A 262 25.26 -12.83 -3.77
C VAL A 262 25.23 -12.44 -2.30
N ALA A 263 26.25 -11.69 -1.85
CA ALA A 263 26.37 -11.26 -0.46
C ALA A 263 25.28 -10.25 -0.04
N GLU A 264 24.84 -9.41 -0.98
CA GLU A 264 23.83 -8.37 -0.72
C GLU A 264 22.67 -8.48 -1.75
N PRO A 265 21.79 -9.49 -1.61
CA PRO A 265 20.68 -9.73 -2.52
C PRO A 265 19.66 -8.59 -2.51
N ILE A 266 18.97 -8.37 -3.63
CA ILE A 266 17.85 -7.39 -3.76
C ILE A 266 16.66 -7.84 -2.91
N VAL A 267 16.31 -9.13 -3.03
CA VAL A 267 15.25 -9.76 -2.25
C VAL A 267 15.87 -10.81 -1.35
N PRO A 268 16.21 -10.49 -0.10
CA PRO A 268 16.92 -11.43 0.78
C PRO A 268 16.05 -12.66 1.07
N LEU A 269 16.35 -13.78 0.41
CA LEU A 269 15.59 -15.03 0.51
C LEU A 269 15.50 -15.54 1.96
N ASN A 270 16.55 -15.35 2.76
CA ASN A 270 16.56 -15.68 4.19
C ASN A 270 15.49 -14.92 5.00
N ILE A 271 15.07 -13.73 4.55
CA ILE A 271 14.00 -12.96 5.17
C ILE A 271 12.64 -13.43 4.64
N VAL A 272 12.52 -13.61 3.32
CA VAL A 272 11.27 -14.02 2.65
C VAL A 272 10.79 -15.38 3.12
N VAL A 273 11.70 -16.37 3.31
CA VAL A 273 11.34 -17.72 3.77
C VAL A 273 11.01 -17.79 5.27
N ARG A 274 11.28 -16.74 6.06
CA ARG A 274 10.85 -16.72 7.48
C ARG A 274 9.33 -16.84 7.55
N ARG A 275 8.83 -17.75 8.37
CA ARG A 275 7.40 -18.07 8.47
C ARG A 275 6.49 -16.86 8.52
N ASN A 276 6.75 -15.88 9.37
CA ASN A 276 5.89 -14.68 9.48
C ASN A 276 5.97 -13.80 8.23
N THR A 277 7.14 -13.67 7.61
CA THR A 277 7.32 -12.89 6.38
C THR A 277 6.62 -13.57 5.20
N ALA A 278 6.82 -14.88 5.01
CA ALA A 278 6.16 -15.64 3.95
C ALA A 278 4.63 -15.59 4.07
N LEU A 279 4.09 -15.77 5.27
CA LEU A 279 2.65 -15.68 5.52
C LEU A 279 2.12 -14.26 5.34
N ALA A 280 2.87 -13.23 5.72
CA ALA A 280 2.50 -11.84 5.50
C ALA A 280 2.54 -11.50 3.99
N ILE A 281 3.49 -12.01 3.23
CA ILE A 281 3.56 -11.88 1.77
C ILE A 281 2.34 -12.55 1.12
N LEU A 282 2.02 -13.79 1.51
CA LEU A 282 0.84 -14.51 0.99
C LEU A 282 -0.46 -13.77 1.29
N ALA A 283 -0.63 -13.29 2.53
CA ALA A 283 -1.78 -12.46 2.89
C ALA A 283 -1.81 -11.14 2.11
N SER A 284 -0.65 -10.49 1.88
CA SER A 284 -0.55 -9.23 1.12
C SER A 284 -0.90 -9.43 -0.34
N LEU A 285 -0.54 -10.57 -0.94
CA LEU A 285 -0.92 -10.94 -2.29
C LEU A 285 -2.45 -11.06 -2.41
N ALA A 286 -3.10 -11.76 -1.46
CA ALA A 286 -4.56 -11.87 -1.43
C ALA A 286 -5.25 -10.50 -1.24
N VAL A 287 -4.75 -9.66 -0.32
CA VAL A 287 -5.25 -8.29 -0.11
C VAL A 287 -5.05 -7.42 -1.35
N GLY A 288 -3.92 -7.59 -2.05
CA GLY A 288 -3.64 -6.88 -3.30
C GLY A 288 -4.65 -7.24 -4.40
N MET A 289 -4.91 -8.53 -4.61
CA MET A 289 -5.93 -9.02 -5.56
C MET A 289 -7.30 -8.41 -5.23
N ALA A 290 -7.65 -8.39 -3.95
CA ALA A 290 -8.88 -7.82 -3.44
C ALA A 290 -9.03 -6.32 -3.71
N MET A 291 -7.98 -5.56 -3.41
CA MET A 291 -7.99 -4.10 -3.54
C MET A 291 -8.14 -3.66 -4.99
N PHE A 292 -7.34 -4.21 -5.89
CA PHE A 292 -7.36 -3.80 -7.30
C PHE A 292 -8.54 -4.42 -8.05
N GLY A 293 -8.87 -5.69 -7.81
CA GLY A 293 -10.03 -6.34 -8.41
C GLY A 293 -11.33 -5.66 -8.00
N GLY A 294 -11.50 -5.37 -6.70
CA GLY A 294 -12.69 -4.67 -6.20
C GLY A 294 -12.87 -3.29 -6.83
N ALA A 295 -11.80 -2.50 -6.92
CA ALA A 295 -11.88 -1.14 -7.47
C ALA A 295 -12.23 -1.13 -8.97
N VAL A 296 -11.60 -2.01 -9.77
CA VAL A 296 -11.79 -2.06 -11.22
C VAL A 296 -13.19 -2.58 -11.59
N PHE A 297 -13.58 -3.73 -11.02
CA PHE A 297 -14.81 -4.40 -11.44
C PHE A 297 -16.07 -3.78 -10.84
N LEU A 298 -16.01 -3.15 -9.68
CA LEU A 298 -17.11 -2.34 -9.18
C LEU A 298 -17.37 -1.13 -10.07
N GLY A 299 -16.32 -0.50 -10.60
CA GLY A 299 -16.46 0.57 -11.58
C GLY A 299 -17.20 0.12 -12.84
N GLN A 300 -16.87 -1.07 -13.37
CA GLN A 300 -17.58 -1.66 -14.52
C GLN A 300 -19.01 -2.05 -14.17
N TYR A 301 -19.24 -2.64 -13.00
CA TYR A 301 -20.59 -2.96 -12.53
C TYR A 301 -21.50 -1.74 -12.50
N PHE A 302 -21.01 -0.60 -11.96
CA PHE A 302 -21.81 0.60 -11.89
C PHE A 302 -22.06 1.23 -13.28
N GLN A 303 -21.02 1.32 -14.11
CA GLN A 303 -21.14 1.99 -15.41
C GLN A 303 -21.84 1.11 -16.45
N ILE A 304 -21.45 -0.13 -16.59
CA ILE A 304 -21.98 -1.05 -17.61
C ILE A 304 -23.23 -1.77 -17.11
N GLY A 305 -23.11 -2.45 -15.97
CA GLY A 305 -24.19 -3.25 -15.41
C GLY A 305 -25.38 -2.42 -14.94
N ARG A 306 -25.14 -1.27 -14.32
CA ARG A 306 -26.20 -0.42 -13.75
C ARG A 306 -26.47 0.86 -14.54
N GLY A 307 -25.62 1.22 -15.51
CA GLY A 307 -25.81 2.37 -16.38
C GLY A 307 -25.57 3.74 -15.73
N TYR A 308 -24.86 3.80 -14.61
CA TYR A 308 -24.47 5.04 -13.98
C TYR A 308 -23.38 5.76 -14.77
N SER A 309 -23.36 7.09 -14.70
CA SER A 309 -22.27 7.89 -15.26
C SER A 309 -20.93 7.62 -14.55
N PRO A 310 -19.78 7.89 -15.18
CA PRO A 310 -18.47 7.73 -14.54
C PRO A 310 -18.34 8.49 -13.21
N THR A 311 -18.91 9.69 -13.12
CA THR A 311 -18.92 10.51 -11.89
C THR A 311 -19.76 9.85 -10.79
N GLU A 312 -20.96 9.37 -11.12
CA GLU A 312 -21.83 8.65 -10.16
C GLU A 312 -21.16 7.34 -9.70
N ALA A 313 -20.56 6.57 -10.62
CA ALA A 313 -19.81 5.37 -10.30
C ALA A 313 -18.67 5.66 -9.32
N GLY A 314 -17.94 6.77 -9.52
CA GLY A 314 -16.91 7.24 -8.59
C GLY A 314 -17.47 7.57 -7.20
N LEU A 315 -18.60 8.28 -7.12
CA LEU A 315 -19.27 8.61 -5.86
C LEU A 315 -19.80 7.39 -5.14
N LEU A 316 -20.27 6.39 -5.87
CA LEU A 316 -20.75 5.13 -5.30
C LEU A 316 -19.62 4.29 -4.66
N THR A 317 -18.34 4.60 -4.92
CA THR A 317 -17.22 3.96 -4.20
C THR A 317 -16.94 4.55 -2.81
N ILE A 318 -17.61 5.63 -2.41
CA ILE A 318 -17.41 6.29 -1.10
C ILE A 318 -17.54 5.32 0.08
N PRO A 319 -18.51 4.39 0.15
CA PRO A 319 -18.59 3.43 1.27
C PRO A 319 -17.32 2.61 1.45
N MET A 320 -16.71 2.14 0.35
CA MET A 320 -15.45 1.40 0.40
C MET A 320 -14.32 2.28 0.94
N MET A 321 -14.22 3.53 0.47
CA MET A 321 -13.19 4.46 0.94
C MET A 321 -13.39 4.85 2.40
N ALA A 322 -14.64 5.04 2.85
CA ALA A 322 -14.96 5.25 4.27
C ALA A 322 -14.52 4.06 5.13
N GLY A 323 -14.71 2.84 4.63
CA GLY A 323 -14.22 1.62 5.26
C GLY A 323 -12.69 1.60 5.38
N VAL A 324 -11.96 1.91 4.31
CA VAL A 324 -10.49 1.99 4.31
C VAL A 324 -10.01 3.05 5.29
N LEU A 325 -10.56 4.27 5.23
CA LEU A 325 -10.18 5.40 6.07
C LEU A 325 -10.44 5.10 7.56
N GLY A 326 -11.66 4.66 7.87
CA GLY A 326 -12.08 4.36 9.23
C GLY A 326 -11.25 3.23 9.84
N SER A 327 -11.13 2.10 9.13
CA SER A 327 -10.41 0.93 9.64
C SER A 327 -8.91 1.17 9.77
N SER A 328 -8.26 1.79 8.79
CA SER A 328 -6.82 2.08 8.88
C SER A 328 -6.51 3.01 10.06
N THR A 329 -7.38 3.98 10.33
CA THR A 329 -7.21 4.90 11.47
C THR A 329 -7.50 4.22 12.80
N ILE A 330 -8.62 3.52 12.93
CA ILE A 330 -9.04 2.86 14.17
C ILE A 330 -8.09 1.71 14.52
N ILE A 331 -7.86 0.81 13.57
CA ILE A 331 -7.00 -0.36 13.77
C ILE A 331 -5.55 0.08 13.98
N GLY A 332 -5.08 1.10 13.26
CA GLY A 332 -3.76 1.67 13.47
C GLY A 332 -3.56 2.19 14.89
N ARG A 333 -4.54 2.92 15.45
CA ARG A 333 -4.52 3.39 16.86
C ARG A 333 -4.59 2.23 17.85
N LEU A 334 -5.45 1.23 17.59
CA LEU A 334 -5.56 0.04 18.43
C LEU A 334 -4.28 -0.78 18.44
N THR A 335 -3.65 -0.96 17.29
CA THR A 335 -2.36 -1.64 17.15
C THR A 335 -1.27 -0.94 17.95
N SER A 336 -1.16 0.40 17.86
CA SER A 336 -0.21 1.18 18.66
C SER A 336 -0.50 1.08 20.17
N LYS A 337 -1.79 1.13 20.56
CA LYS A 337 -2.20 1.08 21.98
C LYS A 337 -1.93 -0.29 22.60
N THR A 338 -2.22 -1.37 21.87
CA THR A 338 -2.14 -2.75 22.39
C THR A 338 -0.81 -3.42 22.12
N ALA A 339 0.01 -2.85 21.22
CA ALA A 339 1.24 -3.45 20.68
C ALA A 339 1.06 -4.84 20.03
N ARG A 340 -0.17 -5.24 19.72
CA ARG A 340 -0.53 -6.52 19.11
C ARG A 340 -1.01 -6.29 17.69
N VAL A 341 -0.45 -7.03 16.72
CA VAL A 341 -0.79 -6.85 15.29
C VAL A 341 -1.67 -7.99 14.77
N LYS A 342 -1.35 -9.25 15.14
CA LYS A 342 -2.02 -10.45 14.62
C LYS A 342 -3.55 -10.41 14.72
N PRO A 343 -4.18 -10.13 15.89
CA PRO A 343 -5.64 -10.17 16.00
C PRO A 343 -6.32 -9.20 15.04
N TYR A 344 -5.73 -8.03 14.83
CA TYR A 344 -6.29 -7.03 13.91
C TYR A 344 -6.16 -7.43 12.45
N ILE A 345 -5.06 -8.09 12.03
CA ILE A 345 -4.93 -8.67 10.69
C ILE A 345 -6.00 -9.73 10.47
N VAL A 346 -6.16 -10.66 11.42
CA VAL A 346 -7.15 -11.75 11.31
C VAL A 346 -8.57 -11.20 11.17
N VAL A 347 -8.97 -10.27 12.06
CA VAL A 347 -10.29 -9.64 11.98
C VAL A 347 -10.47 -8.90 10.67
N SER A 348 -9.46 -8.15 10.21
CA SER A 348 -9.54 -7.40 8.95
C SER A 348 -9.72 -8.31 7.74
N VAL A 349 -8.98 -9.43 7.67
CA VAL A 349 -9.10 -10.38 6.53
C VAL A 349 -10.42 -11.15 6.61
N LEU A 350 -10.94 -11.46 7.80
CA LEU A 350 -12.28 -12.03 7.96
C LEU A 350 -13.36 -11.08 7.46
N VAL A 351 -13.30 -9.80 7.83
CA VAL A 351 -14.23 -8.76 7.34
C VAL A 351 -14.11 -8.58 5.83
N LEU A 352 -12.89 -8.63 5.27
CA LEU A 352 -12.64 -8.62 3.83
C LEU A 352 -13.37 -9.77 3.12
N THR A 353 -13.22 -10.97 3.66
CA THR A 353 -13.86 -12.17 3.11
C THR A 353 -15.38 -12.08 3.20
N ALA A 354 -15.92 -11.59 4.32
CA ALA A 354 -17.36 -11.34 4.47
C ALA A 354 -17.87 -10.29 3.47
N GLY A 355 -17.09 -9.24 3.22
CA GLY A 355 -17.39 -8.24 2.22
C GLY A 355 -17.47 -8.81 0.81
N PHE A 356 -16.50 -9.63 0.39
CA PHE A 356 -16.55 -10.33 -0.89
C PHE A 356 -17.68 -11.36 -0.94
N GLY A 357 -17.93 -12.08 0.16
CA GLY A 357 -19.09 -12.97 0.27
C GLY A 357 -20.42 -12.23 0.08
N THR A 358 -20.55 -11.00 0.61
CA THR A 358 -21.72 -10.16 0.35
C THR A 358 -21.77 -9.71 -1.11
N LEU A 359 -20.63 -9.28 -1.69
CA LEU A 359 -20.58 -8.88 -3.10
C LEU A 359 -20.73 -10.07 -4.07
N SER A 360 -20.48 -11.30 -3.63
CA SER A 360 -20.71 -12.49 -4.48
C SER A 360 -22.19 -12.79 -4.71
N THR A 361 -23.09 -12.20 -3.94
CA THR A 361 -24.53 -12.35 -4.07
C THR A 361 -25.19 -11.25 -4.89
N ILE A 362 -24.41 -10.30 -5.44
CA ILE A 362 -24.97 -9.21 -6.24
C ILE A 362 -25.30 -9.64 -7.66
N ASP A 363 -26.36 -9.05 -8.18
CA ASP A 363 -26.85 -9.17 -9.55
C ASP A 363 -27.24 -7.79 -10.11
N HIS A 364 -27.80 -7.74 -11.30
CA HIS A 364 -28.27 -6.50 -11.92
C HIS A 364 -29.42 -5.82 -11.17
N ALA A 365 -30.19 -6.54 -10.35
CA ALA A 365 -31.36 -6.02 -9.60
C ALA A 365 -31.05 -5.74 -8.13
N THR A 366 -29.88 -6.11 -7.63
CA THR A 366 -29.51 -6.00 -6.22
C THR A 366 -29.64 -4.55 -5.71
N PRO A 367 -30.28 -4.33 -4.56
CA PRO A 367 -30.44 -3.00 -3.99
C PRO A 367 -29.09 -2.39 -3.58
N MET A 368 -28.89 -1.10 -3.87
CA MET A 368 -27.60 -0.40 -3.68
C MET A 368 -27.09 -0.39 -2.24
N TRP A 369 -27.97 -0.49 -1.23
CA TRP A 369 -27.53 -0.56 0.17
C TRP A 369 -26.73 -1.84 0.46
N LEU A 370 -27.08 -2.97 -0.17
CA LEU A 370 -26.36 -4.23 0.00
C LEU A 370 -24.99 -4.18 -0.68
N VAL A 371 -24.93 -3.59 -1.90
CA VAL A 371 -23.68 -3.35 -2.61
C VAL A 371 -22.78 -2.43 -1.76
N SER A 372 -23.34 -1.33 -1.22
CA SER A 372 -22.63 -0.39 -0.35
C SER A 372 -22.13 -1.06 0.94
N LEU A 373 -22.91 -1.95 1.54
CA LEU A 373 -22.49 -2.73 2.71
C LEU A 373 -21.29 -3.64 2.38
N GLY A 374 -21.37 -4.39 1.28
CA GLY A 374 -20.27 -5.25 0.81
C GLY A 374 -19.00 -4.43 0.56
N MET A 375 -19.12 -3.29 -0.10
CA MET A 375 -18.01 -2.35 -0.35
C MET A 375 -17.41 -1.80 0.93
N LEU A 376 -18.24 -1.41 1.91
CA LEU A 376 -17.79 -0.95 3.23
C LEU A 376 -16.97 -2.03 3.94
N LEU A 377 -17.46 -3.27 3.93
CA LEU A 377 -16.76 -4.41 4.54
C LEU A 377 -15.42 -4.69 3.84
N VAL A 378 -15.39 -4.67 2.50
CA VAL A 378 -14.14 -4.80 1.72
C VAL A 378 -13.17 -3.69 2.11
N GLY A 379 -13.65 -2.44 2.18
CA GLY A 379 -12.83 -1.30 2.59
C GLY A 379 -12.26 -1.46 4.00
N ILE A 380 -13.07 -1.92 4.97
CA ILE A 380 -12.63 -2.19 6.34
C ILE A 380 -11.52 -3.26 6.35
N GLY A 381 -11.70 -4.30 5.59
CA GLY A 381 -10.74 -5.40 5.49
C GLY A 381 -9.40 -4.96 4.90
N VAL A 382 -9.42 -4.24 3.78
CA VAL A 382 -8.21 -3.71 3.11
C VAL A 382 -7.49 -2.72 4.02
N GLY A 383 -8.20 -1.69 4.56
CA GLY A 383 -7.60 -0.64 5.37
C GLY A 383 -6.96 -1.16 6.66
N GLY A 384 -7.58 -2.17 7.29
CA GLY A 384 -7.05 -2.75 8.52
C GLY A 384 -5.91 -3.75 8.33
N SER A 385 -5.83 -4.44 7.18
CA SER A 385 -4.80 -5.46 6.92
C SER A 385 -3.56 -4.90 6.23
N MET A 386 -3.70 -4.02 5.26
CA MET A 386 -2.66 -3.59 4.33
C MET A 386 -1.38 -3.11 5.02
N GLN A 387 -1.50 -2.16 5.93
CA GLN A 387 -0.34 -1.57 6.61
C GLN A 387 0.16 -2.44 7.77
N ASN A 388 -0.73 -3.19 8.41
CA ASN A 388 -0.37 -4.09 9.49
C ASN A 388 0.45 -5.30 9.01
N LEU A 389 0.23 -5.78 7.77
CA LEU A 389 1.06 -6.82 7.17
C LEU A 389 2.50 -6.34 6.93
N VAL A 390 2.68 -5.10 6.46
CA VAL A 390 4.00 -4.47 6.35
C VAL A 390 4.65 -4.32 7.72
N LEU A 391 3.88 -3.90 8.73
CA LEU A 391 4.36 -3.70 10.09
C LEU A 391 4.86 -5.01 10.73
N VAL A 392 4.17 -6.15 10.51
CA VAL A 392 4.63 -7.48 10.96
C VAL A 392 6.01 -7.79 10.42
N VAL A 393 6.24 -7.56 9.14
CA VAL A 393 7.51 -7.87 8.49
C VAL A 393 8.61 -6.91 8.95
N GLN A 394 8.33 -5.61 9.01
CA GLN A 394 9.28 -4.61 9.52
C GLN A 394 9.70 -4.87 10.97
N ASN A 395 8.78 -5.39 11.81
CA ASN A 395 9.09 -5.74 13.20
C ASN A 395 9.91 -7.04 13.34
N SER A 396 9.98 -7.85 12.27
CA SER A 396 10.66 -9.15 12.24
C SER A 396 12.10 -9.07 11.71
N VAL A 397 12.55 -7.90 11.25
CA VAL A 397 13.86 -7.68 10.64
C VAL A 397 14.63 -6.59 11.36
N ALA A 398 15.97 -6.56 11.15
CA ALA A 398 16.80 -5.47 11.65
C ALA A 398 16.54 -4.18 10.87
N LEU A 399 16.85 -3.02 11.46
CA LEU A 399 16.65 -1.70 10.84
C LEU A 399 17.35 -1.59 9.47
N LYS A 400 18.49 -2.26 9.31
CA LYS A 400 19.27 -2.31 8.06
C LYS A 400 18.63 -3.12 6.93
N GLU A 401 17.58 -3.89 7.20
CA GLU A 401 16.89 -4.78 6.25
C GLU A 401 15.42 -4.37 6.03
N ILE A 402 14.98 -3.26 6.66
CA ILE A 402 13.59 -2.78 6.57
C ILE A 402 13.21 -2.45 5.12
N GLY A 403 14.15 -1.91 4.34
CA GLY A 403 13.93 -1.54 2.96
C GLY A 403 13.60 -2.74 2.09
N ALA A 404 14.48 -3.74 2.07
CA ALA A 404 14.28 -4.96 1.29
C ALA A 404 13.03 -5.73 1.76
N ALA A 405 12.80 -5.84 3.07
CA ALA A 405 11.65 -6.52 3.64
C ALA A 405 10.31 -5.82 3.28
N SER A 406 10.24 -4.50 3.40
CA SER A 406 9.06 -3.71 3.01
C SER A 406 8.84 -3.74 1.51
N GLY A 407 9.93 -3.68 0.73
CA GLY A 407 9.93 -3.81 -0.73
C GLY A 407 9.31 -5.12 -1.17
N ALA A 408 9.71 -6.24 -0.57
CA ALA A 408 9.16 -7.55 -0.88
C ALA A 408 7.63 -7.61 -0.64
N VAL A 409 7.14 -7.19 0.53
CA VAL A 409 5.70 -7.21 0.84
C VAL A 409 4.91 -6.33 -0.12
N THR A 410 5.41 -5.12 -0.42
CA THR A 410 4.74 -4.18 -1.32
C THR A 410 4.73 -4.69 -2.76
N PHE A 411 5.84 -5.28 -3.20
CA PHE A 411 5.97 -5.90 -4.50
C PHE A 411 4.95 -7.04 -4.69
N PHE A 412 4.91 -8.01 -3.78
CA PHE A 412 3.97 -9.13 -3.88
C PHE A 412 2.51 -8.68 -3.78
N ARG A 413 2.20 -7.63 -3.03
CA ARG A 413 0.87 -7.03 -3.02
C ARG A 413 0.50 -6.44 -4.37
N SER A 414 1.40 -5.69 -5.01
CA SER A 414 1.16 -5.11 -6.35
C SER A 414 1.05 -6.20 -7.41
N LEU A 415 1.92 -7.21 -7.35
CA LEU A 415 1.86 -8.39 -8.21
C LEU A 415 0.53 -9.13 -8.05
N GLY A 416 0.09 -9.35 -6.80
CA GLY A 416 -1.22 -9.92 -6.50
C GLY A 416 -2.34 -9.10 -7.13
N GLY A 417 -2.29 -7.78 -7.02
CA GLY A 417 -3.25 -6.88 -7.64
C GLY A 417 -3.35 -7.07 -9.15
N THR A 418 -2.22 -7.10 -9.84
CA THR A 418 -2.19 -7.26 -11.30
C THR A 418 -2.70 -8.64 -11.73
N ILE A 419 -2.23 -9.71 -11.08
CA ILE A 419 -2.73 -11.08 -11.33
C ILE A 419 -4.24 -11.14 -11.07
N GLY A 420 -4.69 -10.53 -9.96
CA GLY A 420 -6.10 -10.51 -9.58
C GLY A 420 -6.98 -9.87 -10.63
N VAL A 421 -6.62 -8.68 -11.10
CA VAL A 421 -7.37 -7.98 -12.15
C VAL A 421 -7.44 -8.82 -13.42
N SER A 422 -6.35 -9.46 -13.84
CA SER A 422 -6.34 -10.24 -15.08
C SER A 422 -7.14 -11.54 -14.97
N VAL A 423 -6.95 -12.30 -13.87
CA VAL A 423 -7.71 -13.56 -13.67
C VAL A 423 -9.20 -13.28 -13.50
N LEU A 424 -9.55 -12.28 -12.67
CA LEU A 424 -10.94 -11.91 -12.46
C LEU A 424 -11.56 -11.32 -13.74
N GLY A 425 -10.77 -10.57 -14.54
CA GLY A 425 -11.18 -10.05 -15.84
C GLY A 425 -11.51 -11.15 -16.84
N ALA A 426 -10.67 -12.17 -16.94
CA ALA A 426 -10.93 -13.33 -17.80
C ALA A 426 -12.18 -14.09 -17.36
N VAL A 427 -12.36 -14.28 -16.04
CA VAL A 427 -13.59 -14.91 -15.50
C VAL A 427 -14.82 -14.07 -15.85
N LEU A 428 -14.73 -12.73 -15.70
CA LEU A 428 -15.82 -11.80 -16.03
C LEU A 428 -16.16 -11.90 -17.52
N ALA A 429 -15.17 -11.77 -18.40
CA ALA A 429 -15.38 -11.81 -19.85
C ALA A 429 -16.06 -13.10 -20.32
N ASN A 430 -15.59 -14.24 -19.82
CA ASN A 430 -16.18 -15.54 -20.15
C ASN A 430 -17.65 -15.64 -19.66
N ARG A 431 -17.93 -15.17 -18.43
CA ARG A 431 -19.29 -15.20 -17.88
C ARG A 431 -20.24 -14.23 -18.58
N VAL A 432 -19.77 -13.01 -18.85
CA VAL A 432 -20.55 -12.02 -19.61
C VAL A 432 -20.91 -12.56 -20.99
N SER A 433 -19.96 -13.16 -21.71
CA SER A 433 -20.23 -13.74 -23.03
C SER A 433 -21.24 -14.87 -22.97
N ALA A 434 -21.14 -15.74 -21.96
CA ALA A 434 -22.11 -16.82 -21.76
C ALA A 434 -23.52 -16.28 -21.44
N ASN A 435 -23.63 -15.34 -20.50
CA ASN A 435 -24.90 -14.73 -20.10
C ASN A 435 -25.55 -13.94 -21.26
N ILE A 436 -24.76 -13.23 -22.08
CA ILE A 436 -25.28 -12.55 -23.27
C ILE A 436 -25.81 -13.55 -24.28
N ALA A 437 -25.08 -14.64 -24.55
CA ALA A 437 -25.53 -15.69 -25.49
C ALA A 437 -26.84 -16.32 -25.02
N GLU A 438 -26.99 -16.60 -23.73
CA GLU A 438 -28.22 -17.14 -23.12
C GLU A 438 -29.39 -16.16 -23.23
N GLY A 439 -29.19 -14.88 -22.85
CA GLY A 439 -30.25 -13.85 -22.93
C GLY A 439 -30.66 -13.53 -24.37
N LEU A 440 -29.74 -13.56 -25.35
CA LEU A 440 -30.10 -13.42 -26.77
C LEU A 440 -30.86 -14.65 -27.30
N ALA A 441 -30.49 -15.85 -26.87
CA ALA A 441 -31.21 -17.08 -27.24
C ALA A 441 -32.65 -17.08 -26.72
N GLU A 442 -32.88 -16.58 -25.48
CA GLU A 442 -34.23 -16.42 -24.92
C GLU A 442 -35.11 -15.46 -25.75
N MET A 443 -34.48 -14.42 -26.37
CA MET A 443 -35.18 -13.51 -27.30
C MET A 443 -35.34 -14.08 -28.70
N GLY A 444 -34.93 -15.33 -28.97
CA GLY A 444 -35.03 -15.97 -30.29
C GLY A 444 -33.97 -15.52 -31.30
N ILE A 445 -32.98 -14.74 -30.88
CA ILE A 445 -31.86 -14.25 -31.72
C ILE A 445 -30.76 -15.31 -31.73
N ARG A 446 -30.74 -16.20 -32.74
CA ARG A 446 -29.68 -17.19 -32.94
C ARG A 446 -28.70 -16.70 -33.98
N GLY A 447 -27.43 -16.55 -33.62
CA GLY A 447 -26.34 -16.31 -34.58
C GLY A 447 -25.81 -14.88 -34.63
N GLY A 448 -25.65 -14.22 -33.50
CA GLY A 448 -24.77 -13.04 -33.43
C GLY A 448 -23.31 -13.48 -33.36
N ASP A 449 -22.47 -12.91 -34.24
CA ASP A 449 -21.02 -13.12 -34.20
C ASP A 449 -20.49 -13.04 -32.77
N GLN A 450 -19.78 -14.08 -32.33
CA GLN A 450 -19.17 -14.20 -30.98
C GLN A 450 -18.13 -13.12 -30.64
N LYS A 451 -17.99 -12.09 -31.47
CA LYS A 451 -17.14 -10.89 -31.24
C LYS A 451 -17.87 -9.71 -30.58
N ALA A 452 -19.12 -9.88 -30.16
CA ALA A 452 -19.91 -8.81 -29.53
C ALA A 452 -19.40 -8.38 -28.13
N GLY A 453 -18.32 -8.93 -27.61
CA GLY A 453 -17.74 -8.59 -26.31
C GLY A 453 -16.58 -7.58 -26.34
N GLY A 454 -16.12 -7.11 -27.51
CA GLY A 454 -14.85 -6.38 -27.60
C GLY A 454 -14.93 -4.86 -27.76
N ASP A 455 -16.02 -4.32 -28.30
CA ASP A 455 -16.12 -2.87 -28.59
C ASP A 455 -17.60 -2.45 -28.68
N LEU A 456 -18.34 -2.68 -27.59
CA LEU A 456 -19.76 -2.33 -27.54
C LEU A 456 -19.92 -0.89 -27.05
N ASP A 457 -20.20 0.00 -27.97
CA ASP A 457 -20.93 1.22 -27.63
C ASP A 457 -22.34 0.80 -27.19
N ILE A 458 -22.46 0.46 -25.88
CA ILE A 458 -23.69 -0.03 -25.25
C ILE A 458 -24.82 1.00 -25.43
N ALA A 459 -24.48 2.29 -25.57
CA ALA A 459 -25.43 3.36 -25.78
C ALA A 459 -26.09 3.26 -27.17
N ALA A 460 -25.39 2.74 -28.17
CA ALA A 460 -25.90 2.57 -29.53
C ALA A 460 -26.76 1.32 -29.73
N LEU A 461 -26.80 0.38 -28.74
CA LEU A 461 -27.60 -0.84 -28.84
C LEU A 461 -29.11 -0.59 -28.70
N PRO A 462 -29.97 -1.35 -29.42
CA PRO A 462 -31.41 -1.36 -29.18
C PRO A 462 -31.74 -1.65 -27.72
N ALA A 463 -32.80 -1.02 -27.18
CA ALA A 463 -33.15 -1.11 -25.77
C ALA A 463 -33.23 -2.55 -25.22
N PRO A 464 -33.85 -3.55 -25.90
CA PRO A 464 -33.92 -4.92 -25.39
C PRO A 464 -32.53 -5.58 -25.27
N ILE A 465 -31.67 -5.40 -26.28
CA ILE A 465 -30.31 -5.98 -26.28
C ILE A 465 -29.44 -5.31 -25.20
N ARG A 466 -29.59 -4.01 -25.04
CA ARG A 466 -28.89 -3.24 -23.99
C ARG A 466 -29.23 -3.76 -22.59
N GLU A 467 -30.48 -4.13 -22.35
CA GLU A 467 -30.92 -4.67 -21.07
C GLU A 467 -30.31 -6.05 -20.80
N VAL A 468 -30.25 -6.92 -21.80
CA VAL A 468 -29.54 -8.20 -21.70
C VAL A 468 -28.05 -8.02 -21.40
N VAL A 469 -27.37 -7.09 -22.06
CA VAL A 469 -25.96 -6.81 -21.80
C VAL A 469 -25.75 -6.30 -20.38
N ARG A 470 -26.60 -5.38 -19.90
CA ARG A 470 -26.53 -4.86 -18.54
C ARG A 470 -26.76 -5.95 -17.49
N ALA A 471 -27.77 -6.78 -17.68
CA ALA A 471 -28.03 -7.91 -16.79
C ALA A 471 -26.86 -8.88 -16.79
N ALA A 472 -26.32 -9.23 -17.96
CA ALA A 472 -25.17 -10.12 -18.10
C ALA A 472 -23.92 -9.61 -17.34
N TYR A 473 -23.62 -8.31 -17.43
CA TYR A 473 -22.52 -7.71 -16.65
C TYR A 473 -22.81 -7.69 -15.15
N GLY A 474 -24.05 -7.35 -14.76
CA GLY A 474 -24.46 -7.32 -13.36
C GLY A 474 -24.30 -8.68 -12.70
N ASP A 475 -24.83 -9.72 -13.31
CA ASP A 475 -24.85 -11.09 -12.78
C ASP A 475 -23.45 -11.74 -12.83
N ALA A 476 -22.66 -11.46 -13.88
CA ALA A 476 -21.29 -11.94 -13.97
C ALA A 476 -20.38 -11.33 -12.88
N THR A 477 -20.70 -10.11 -12.41
CA THR A 477 -19.92 -9.44 -11.37
C THR A 477 -20.01 -10.17 -10.02
N GLY A 478 -21.16 -10.74 -9.65
CA GLY A 478 -21.28 -11.59 -8.47
C GLY A 478 -20.30 -12.78 -8.51
N HIS A 479 -20.12 -13.39 -9.66
CA HIS A 479 -19.21 -14.54 -9.84
C HIS A 479 -17.74 -14.20 -9.60
N ILE A 480 -17.25 -13.05 -10.06
CA ILE A 480 -15.86 -12.66 -9.80
C ILE A 480 -15.62 -12.38 -8.32
N PHE A 481 -16.61 -11.88 -7.59
CA PHE A 481 -16.50 -11.72 -6.15
C PHE A 481 -16.57 -13.04 -5.39
N LEU A 482 -17.23 -14.06 -5.92
CA LEU A 482 -17.15 -15.41 -5.39
C LEU A 482 -15.71 -15.97 -5.48
N VAL A 483 -15.05 -15.81 -6.63
CA VAL A 483 -13.63 -16.17 -6.79
C VAL A 483 -12.75 -15.37 -5.83
N SER A 484 -13.01 -14.07 -5.70
CA SER A 484 -12.30 -13.20 -4.76
C SER A 484 -12.49 -13.65 -3.30
N THR A 485 -13.67 -14.16 -2.94
CA THR A 485 -13.93 -14.77 -1.63
C THR A 485 -13.02 -15.98 -1.39
N GLY A 486 -12.90 -16.87 -2.38
CA GLY A 486 -11.97 -18.02 -2.30
C GLY A 486 -10.52 -17.60 -2.08
N ILE A 487 -10.06 -16.55 -2.79
CA ILE A 487 -8.71 -15.99 -2.61
C ILE A 487 -8.56 -15.37 -1.21
N ALA A 488 -9.56 -14.67 -0.72
CA ALA A 488 -9.54 -14.06 0.61
C ALA A 488 -9.49 -15.13 1.72
N VAL A 489 -10.08 -16.31 1.53
CA VAL A 489 -9.96 -17.45 2.46
C VAL A 489 -8.50 -17.90 2.58
N VAL A 490 -7.73 -17.93 1.49
CA VAL A 490 -6.28 -18.19 1.54
C VAL A 490 -5.59 -17.13 2.42
N GLY A 491 -5.99 -15.87 2.30
CA GLY A 491 -5.53 -14.78 3.16
C GLY A 491 -5.87 -15.02 4.65
N ILE A 492 -7.06 -15.55 4.97
CA ILE A 492 -7.44 -15.92 6.35
C ILE A 492 -6.52 -17.01 6.88
N ILE A 493 -6.30 -18.07 6.11
CA ILE A 493 -5.42 -19.18 6.50
C ILE A 493 -4.02 -18.65 6.79
N ALA A 494 -3.48 -17.80 5.93
CA ALA A 494 -2.18 -17.17 6.12
C ALA A 494 -2.15 -16.29 7.39
N ALA A 495 -3.19 -15.48 7.62
CA ALA A 495 -3.28 -14.61 8.80
C ALA A 495 -3.39 -15.40 10.11
N LEU A 496 -4.16 -16.48 10.14
CA LEU A 496 -4.28 -17.37 11.31
C LEU A 496 -2.96 -18.08 11.61
N ALA A 497 -2.22 -18.50 10.57
CA ALA A 497 -0.95 -19.19 10.68
C ALA A 497 0.21 -18.27 11.15
N LEU A 498 0.06 -16.93 11.12
CA LEU A 498 1.03 -15.99 11.67
C LEU A 498 1.29 -16.29 13.16
N LYS A 499 2.57 -16.27 13.56
CA LYS A 499 2.90 -16.28 15.00
C LYS A 499 2.58 -14.91 15.60
N PRO A 500 2.11 -14.85 16.87
CA PRO A 500 1.92 -13.60 17.55
C PRO A 500 3.20 -12.75 17.55
N VAL A 501 3.06 -11.49 17.18
CA VAL A 501 4.15 -10.51 17.15
C VAL A 501 3.77 -9.37 18.09
N VAL A 502 4.65 -9.08 19.04
CA VAL A 502 4.55 -7.90 19.92
C VAL A 502 5.47 -6.82 19.31
N LEU A 503 4.93 -5.62 19.16
CA LEU A 503 5.69 -4.51 18.60
C LEU A 503 6.71 -3.99 19.61
N ARG A 504 7.92 -3.69 19.12
CA ARG A 504 9.00 -3.12 19.91
C ARG A 504 8.74 -1.64 20.20
N ASP A 505 9.15 -1.19 21.39
CA ASP A 505 8.98 0.21 21.81
C ASP A 505 10.14 1.11 21.33
N ALA A 506 11.33 0.55 21.08
CA ALA A 506 12.52 1.28 20.66
C ALA A 506 12.84 1.06 19.18
N LEU A 507 13.39 2.09 18.55
CA LEU A 507 14.13 1.94 17.31
C LEU A 507 15.45 1.25 17.66
N ASP A 508 15.76 0.12 17.00
CA ASP A 508 17.11 -0.46 17.05
C ASP A 508 18.06 0.48 16.26
N LEU A 509 18.46 1.56 16.91
CA LEU A 509 19.58 2.34 16.42
C LEU A 509 20.83 1.48 16.58
N PRO A 510 21.80 1.48 15.63
CA PRO A 510 23.10 0.88 15.89
C PRO A 510 23.60 1.49 17.19
N SER A 511 23.76 0.69 18.24
CA SER A 511 24.48 1.11 19.43
C SER A 511 25.80 1.67 18.94
N ALA A 512 26.12 2.89 19.31
CA ALA A 512 27.46 3.39 19.18
C ALA A 512 28.38 2.31 19.75
N PRO A 513 29.54 1.98 19.13
CA PRO A 513 30.48 1.07 19.73
C PRO A 513 30.66 1.53 21.17
N ALA A 514 30.46 0.65 22.13
CA ALA A 514 30.73 0.96 23.52
C ALA A 514 32.18 1.39 23.56
N ASP A 515 32.38 2.71 23.71
CA ASP A 515 33.70 3.28 23.93
C ASP A 515 34.26 2.56 25.14
N GLY A 516 35.40 1.91 24.90
CA GLY A 516 36.10 1.13 25.88
C GLY A 516 36.27 1.91 27.18
N GLN A 517 35.65 1.47 28.22
CA GLN A 517 36.18 1.68 29.54
C GLN A 517 37.45 0.89 29.63
N GLY A 518 38.50 1.55 29.14
CA GLY A 518 39.86 1.08 29.27
C GLY A 518 40.38 1.27 30.66
N GLY A 519 41.06 0.28 31.09
CA GLY A 519 42.30 0.50 31.73
C GLY A 519 42.33 0.61 33.24
N GLY A 520 42.69 -0.44 33.85
CA GLY A 520 43.29 -0.46 35.17
C GLY A 520 44.16 -1.71 35.26
N GLN A 521 45.44 -1.49 35.04
CA GLN A 521 46.55 -2.38 35.20
C GLN A 521 46.48 -3.28 36.41
N GLY A 522 46.99 -4.49 36.28
CA GLY A 522 47.35 -5.37 37.38
C GLY A 522 47.89 -6.69 36.86
N ASP A 523 49.19 -6.69 36.49
CA ASP A 523 49.98 -7.90 36.32
C ASP A 523 49.91 -8.81 37.55
N ALA A 524 49.67 -10.09 37.38
CA ALA A 524 50.34 -11.21 38.06
C ALA A 524 49.83 -12.56 37.58
N VAL A 525 50.74 -13.38 37.10
CA VAL A 525 50.70 -14.80 36.77
C VAL A 525 51.44 -15.52 37.90
N PRO A 526 51.44 -16.86 38.06
CA PRO A 526 50.38 -17.90 38.15
C PRO A 526 50.48 -18.76 39.43
N GLY A 527 49.52 -19.61 39.68
CA GLY A 527 49.69 -20.65 40.72
C GLY A 527 48.47 -21.53 40.97
N ALA A 528 48.58 -22.68 40.44
CA ALA A 528 48.06 -24.03 40.75
C ALA A 528 47.06 -24.29 41.90
N ALA A 529 46.12 -25.15 41.56
CA ALA A 529 45.64 -26.35 42.27
C ALA A 529 44.70 -26.22 43.49
N GLY A 530 43.65 -27.02 43.47
CA GLY A 530 43.13 -27.71 44.63
C GLY A 530 41.65 -27.52 44.95
N ALA A 531 40.86 -28.36 44.46
CA ALA A 531 39.87 -29.25 45.10
C ALA A 531 39.08 -28.81 46.35
N THR A 532 37.86 -29.24 46.30
CA THR A 532 36.97 -29.80 47.36
C THR A 532 35.86 -28.97 47.93
N ALA A 533 34.74 -29.60 47.79
CA ALA A 533 33.40 -29.46 48.35
C ALA A 533 33.32 -29.17 49.88
N VAL A 534 32.18 -28.73 50.33
CA VAL A 534 31.34 -29.28 51.38
C VAL A 534 30.47 -28.20 52.12
N THR A 535 29.19 -28.30 51.95
CA THR A 535 28.07 -28.34 52.89
C THR A 535 27.92 -27.36 54.06
N ALA A 536 26.70 -26.84 54.17
CA ALA A 536 25.79 -26.79 55.31
C ALA A 536 25.82 -25.67 56.36
N ALA A 537 24.68 -25.01 56.43
CA ALA A 537 23.77 -24.94 57.59
C ALA A 537 23.94 -23.86 58.66
N GLN A 538 22.79 -23.20 58.86
CA GLN A 538 22.17 -22.77 60.11
C GLN A 538 22.75 -21.61 60.96
N GLY A 539 21.86 -20.66 61.26
CA GLY A 539 21.54 -20.31 62.60
C GLY A 539 21.31 -18.82 62.89
N VAL A 540 20.07 -18.41 62.98
CA VAL A 540 19.43 -17.81 64.17
C VAL A 540 20.05 -16.54 64.79
N GLY A 541 19.21 -15.50 64.95
CA GLY A 541 19.37 -14.50 65.98
C GLY A 541 18.84 -13.07 65.60
N GLY A 542 17.60 -12.74 65.90
CA GLY A 542 17.15 -11.37 66.18
C GLY A 542 17.38 -11.10 67.68
N PRO A 543 16.79 -10.06 68.31
CA PRO A 543 16.02 -8.90 67.86
C PRO A 543 16.46 -7.58 68.59
N THR A 544 15.65 -6.55 68.45
CA THR A 544 15.29 -5.41 69.37
C THR A 544 15.52 -4.06 68.70
N ALA A 545 14.50 -3.34 68.50
CA ALA A 545 13.65 -2.45 69.28
C ALA A 545 14.16 -1.02 69.30
N GLY A 546 13.25 -0.09 68.97
CA GLY A 546 13.43 1.29 69.34
C GLY A 546 12.65 2.30 68.46
N ASN A 547 11.37 2.38 68.68
CA ASN A 547 10.56 3.58 68.45
C ASN A 547 10.63 4.39 69.77
N PRO A 548 10.32 5.69 69.98
CA PRO A 548 9.12 6.35 69.50
C PRO A 548 9.16 7.90 69.28
N ALA A 549 8.02 8.39 68.81
CA ALA A 549 7.28 9.61 69.20
C ALA A 549 7.93 10.97 68.80
N ALA A 550 7.27 12.06 68.48
CA ALA A 550 5.88 12.48 68.61
C ALA A 550 5.70 13.81 67.85
N ALA A 551 4.52 14.04 67.45
CA ALA A 551 3.59 15.11 67.78
C ALA A 551 3.67 16.44 67.05
N GLY A 552 2.51 16.83 66.52
CA GLY A 552 2.11 18.21 66.42
C GLY A 552 1.26 18.58 65.19
N GLY A 553 -0.04 18.37 65.22
CA GLY A 553 -1.00 19.24 64.55
C GLY A 553 -1.31 20.45 65.48
N PRO A 554 -2.26 21.35 65.20
CA PRO A 554 -3.41 21.25 64.28
C PRO A 554 -3.88 22.57 63.63
N ALA A 555 -4.92 22.46 62.82
CA ALA A 555 -6.13 23.27 62.78
C ALA A 555 -6.28 24.56 61.98
N ALA A 556 -7.35 24.54 61.23
CA ALA A 556 -8.46 25.51 61.10
C ALA A 556 -8.21 26.68 60.16
N GLY A 557 -9.10 27.04 59.29
CA GLY A 557 -10.51 27.16 59.28
C GLY A 557 -10.94 28.05 58.12
N GLY A 558 -12.17 27.89 57.73
CA GLY A 558 -13.15 28.90 57.38
C GLY A 558 -13.26 29.25 55.92
N SER A 559 -14.23 28.89 55.23
CA SER A 559 -15.69 29.16 55.16
C SER A 559 -16.07 30.25 54.15
N VAL A 560 -17.03 29.86 53.27
CA VAL A 560 -18.26 30.55 52.90
C VAL A 560 -18.28 31.57 51.76
N GLY A 561 -19.24 31.34 50.80
CA GLY A 561 -20.02 32.31 50.05
C GLY A 561 -20.13 32.00 48.57
N ALA A 562 -21.10 31.34 47.99
CA ALA A 562 -22.52 31.61 47.82
C ALA A 562 -22.84 32.87 46.96
N GLY A 563 -23.60 32.61 45.85
CA GLY A 563 -24.31 33.63 45.10
C GLY A 563 -24.29 33.32 43.59
N ALA A 564 -25.21 32.66 43.03
CA ALA A 564 -26.55 32.80 42.53
C ALA A 564 -26.80 34.10 41.73
N ALA A 565 -27.12 33.96 40.43
CA ALA A 565 -28.30 34.50 39.75
C ALA A 565 -28.17 34.48 38.21
N GLU A 566 -29.02 33.78 37.55
CA GLU A 566 -29.63 34.04 36.25
C GLU A 566 -30.62 35.24 36.38
N PRO A 567 -31.25 35.86 35.29
CA PRO A 567 -31.59 35.30 34.00
C PRO A 567 -31.50 36.26 32.75
N GLY A 568 -31.81 35.72 31.57
CA GLY A 568 -32.00 36.35 30.27
C GLY A 568 -33.09 37.45 30.17
N PRO A 569 -33.70 37.80 29.01
CA PRO A 569 -33.62 37.25 27.65
C PRO A 569 -33.62 38.34 26.51
N GLY A 570 -33.66 37.95 25.25
CA GLY A 570 -34.34 38.71 24.21
C GLY A 570 -33.61 39.08 22.94
N GLY A 571 -34.17 38.63 21.80
CA GLY A 571 -34.04 39.38 20.53
C GLY A 571 -33.68 38.62 19.29
N THR A 572 -34.64 38.01 18.64
CA THR A 572 -34.68 37.68 17.21
C THR A 572 -35.30 38.82 16.39
N PRO A 573 -35.43 38.66 15.01
CA PRO A 573 -34.54 39.00 13.88
C PRO A 573 -35.13 40.22 13.10
N PRO A 574 -34.90 40.56 11.82
CA PRO A 574 -34.90 39.77 10.58
C PRO A 574 -34.07 40.31 9.38
N GLY A 575 -33.95 39.51 8.35
CA GLY A 575 -34.25 39.81 6.97
C GLY A 575 -33.16 40.38 6.02
N ARG A 576 -32.62 39.61 5.19
CA ARG A 576 -32.84 39.52 3.71
C ARG A 576 -31.97 38.40 3.15
#